data_0b58eee20be02f1e8f60cc98b788c84e
#
_entry.id   0b58eee20be02f1e8f60cc98b788c84e
#
_cell.length_a   1.000
_cell.length_b   1.000
_cell.length_c   1.000
_cell.angle_alpha   90.00
_cell.angle_beta   90.00
_cell.angle_gamma   90.00
#
_symmetry.space_group_name_H-M   'P 1'
#
loop_
_entity.id
_entity.type
_entity.pdbx_description
1 polymer ?
#
loop_
_entity_poly.entity_id
_entity_poly.type
_entity_poly.pdbx_seq_one_letter_code
_entity_poly.pdbx_strand_id
1 'polypeptide(L)'
;MTYVYVIVAFEHDSLRLPKFTLRSTGGFLDEIFGAFENKFALPFLKATGVRISTNTIMKEIGFNQHPEFSKSFVLNCDDEPAIRNFFDREKLDFFAQRKEAGLEADHTFLIYIRELNERLKPEQIGDFLKEGYSVFTALG
;
A
#
# COMPACT_ATOMS: atom_id res chain seq x y z
N MET A 1 23.49 -1.34 8.07
CA MET A 1 22.57 -0.24 7.73
C MET A 1 21.21 -0.55 8.30
N THR A 2 20.66 0.34 9.10
CA THR A 2 19.35 0.16 9.74
C THR A 2 18.28 0.87 8.93
N TYR A 3 17.23 0.15 8.56
CA TYR A 3 16.07 0.71 7.88
C TYR A 3 14.93 0.86 8.87
N VAL A 4 14.24 1.97 8.82
CA VAL A 4 13.09 2.25 9.67
C VAL A 4 11.85 2.37 8.80
N TYR A 5 10.83 1.60 9.14
CA TYR A 5 9.53 1.64 8.46
C TYR A 5 8.46 2.06 9.44
N VAL A 6 7.50 2.81 8.95
CA VAL A 6 6.29 3.10 9.71
C VAL A 6 5.13 2.47 8.96
N ILE A 7 4.32 1.74 9.71
CA ILE A 7 3.17 1.00 9.19
C ILE A 7 1.93 1.48 9.91
N VAL A 8 0.91 1.89 9.14
CA VAL A 8 -0.41 2.22 9.67
C VAL A 8 -1.40 1.25 9.06
N ALA A 9 -2.14 0.55 9.90
CA ALA A 9 -3.16 -0.39 9.47
C ALA A 9 -4.55 0.17 9.79
N PHE A 10 -5.45 0.05 8.81
CA PHE A 10 -6.84 0.45 8.94
C PHE A 10 -7.72 -0.77 8.67
N GLU A 11 -8.69 -1.00 9.54
CA GLU A 11 -9.71 -2.01 9.35
C GLU A 11 -11.07 -1.38 9.62
N HIS A 12 -11.99 -1.48 8.66
CA HIS A 12 -13.33 -0.94 8.81
C HIS A 12 -14.32 -1.68 7.93
N ASP A 13 -15.46 -2.03 8.50
CA ASP A 13 -16.49 -2.81 7.81
C ASP A 13 -17.09 -2.10 6.59
N SER A 14 -16.99 -0.77 6.53
CA SER A 14 -17.48 0.02 5.40
C SER A 14 -16.53 0.01 4.20
N LEU A 15 -15.27 -0.40 4.39
CA LEU A 15 -14.34 -0.51 3.29
C LEU A 15 -14.75 -1.62 2.33
N ARG A 16 -14.58 -1.36 1.04
CA ARG A 16 -14.85 -2.33 -0.03
C ARG A 16 -13.71 -2.24 -1.03
N LEU A 17 -12.51 -2.61 -0.59
CA LEU A 17 -11.31 -2.50 -1.39
C LEU A 17 -11.09 -3.78 -2.20
N PRO A 18 -10.69 -3.68 -3.47
CA PRO A 18 -10.17 -4.84 -4.17
C PRO A 18 -8.83 -5.26 -3.56
N LYS A 19 -8.43 -6.48 -3.81
CA LYS A 19 -7.15 -6.98 -3.31
C LYS A 19 -6.01 -6.50 -4.21
N PHE A 20 -5.07 -5.74 -3.64
CA PHE A 20 -3.91 -5.27 -4.40
C PHE A 20 -2.75 -4.93 -3.47
N THR A 21 -1.56 -4.88 -4.05
CA THR A 21 -0.37 -4.30 -3.45
C THR A 21 0.15 -3.19 -4.34
N LEU A 22 0.59 -2.09 -3.74
CA LEU A 22 1.17 -0.95 -4.43
C LEU A 22 2.51 -0.61 -3.80
N ARG A 23 3.57 -0.56 -4.61
CA ARG A 23 4.91 -0.22 -4.13
C ARG A 23 5.60 0.71 -5.12
N SER A 24 6.48 1.58 -4.61
CA SER A 24 7.24 2.49 -5.46
C SER A 24 8.35 1.74 -6.21
N THR A 25 8.57 2.15 -7.46
CA THR A 25 9.64 1.59 -8.30
C THR A 25 11.00 2.12 -7.89
N GLY A 26 12.03 1.28 -8.04
CA GLY A 26 13.44 1.67 -7.89
C GLY A 26 13.84 2.08 -6.49
N GLY A 27 12.97 1.94 -5.51
CA GLY A 27 13.27 2.20 -4.12
C GLY A 27 13.66 0.92 -3.39
N PHE A 28 14.21 1.10 -2.21
CA PHE A 28 14.54 -0.01 -1.33
C PHE A 28 13.29 -0.83 -0.96
N LEU A 29 12.12 -0.19 -0.93
CA LEU A 29 10.84 -0.87 -0.72
C LEU A 29 10.59 -1.96 -1.75
N ASP A 30 11.09 -1.81 -2.97
CA ASP A 30 10.92 -2.82 -4.03
C ASP A 30 11.60 -4.15 -3.67
N GLU A 31 12.80 -4.10 -3.08
CA GLU A 31 13.49 -5.29 -2.60
C GLU A 31 12.83 -5.89 -1.37
N ILE A 32 12.33 -5.05 -0.48
CA ILE A 32 11.75 -5.48 0.78
C ILE A 32 10.34 -6.02 0.62
N PHE A 33 9.53 -5.49 -0.29
CA PHE A 33 8.17 -5.97 -0.49
C PHE A 33 8.13 -7.44 -0.89
N GLY A 34 9.10 -7.89 -1.69
CA GLY A 34 9.22 -9.31 -2.00
C GLY A 34 9.49 -10.18 -0.77
N ALA A 35 10.29 -9.68 0.17
CA ALA A 35 10.55 -10.33 1.46
C ALA A 35 9.43 -10.06 2.47
N PHE A 36 8.76 -8.92 2.36
CA PHE A 36 7.75 -8.44 3.29
C PHE A 36 6.45 -9.23 3.17
N GLU A 37 6.01 -9.52 1.95
CA GLU A 37 4.81 -10.33 1.70
C GLU A 37 4.87 -11.69 2.40
N ASN A 38 6.08 -12.24 2.57
CA ASN A 38 6.28 -13.58 3.12
C ASN A 38 6.74 -13.61 4.57
N LYS A 39 7.35 -12.53 5.12
CA LYS A 39 8.02 -12.58 6.41
C LYS A 39 7.51 -11.59 7.46
N PHE A 40 7.01 -10.42 7.09
CA PHE A 40 6.65 -9.37 8.04
C PHE A 40 5.18 -9.05 8.07
N ALA A 41 4.55 -8.86 6.91
CA ALA A 41 3.13 -8.52 6.86
C ALA A 41 2.28 -9.63 7.45
N LEU A 42 2.59 -10.88 7.12
CA LEU A 42 1.82 -12.03 7.57
C LEU A 42 1.82 -12.21 9.10
N PRO A 43 2.98 -12.20 9.80
CA PRO A 43 2.98 -12.25 11.26
C PRO A 43 2.29 -11.06 11.92
N PHE A 44 2.49 -9.86 11.39
CA PHE A 44 1.82 -8.66 11.89
C PHE A 44 0.32 -8.77 11.75
N LEU A 45 -0.16 -9.24 10.61
CA LEU A 45 -1.58 -9.40 10.32
C LEU A 45 -2.20 -10.50 11.17
N LYS A 46 -1.49 -11.59 11.40
CA LYS A 46 -1.93 -12.64 12.33
C LYS A 46 -2.07 -12.12 13.75
N ALA A 47 -1.13 -11.25 14.17
CA ALA A 47 -1.17 -10.65 15.50
C ALA A 47 -2.36 -9.70 15.68
N THR A 48 -2.81 -9.03 14.61
CA THR A 48 -3.97 -8.14 14.63
C THR A 48 -5.30 -8.88 14.40
N GLY A 49 -5.26 -10.18 14.13
CA GLY A 49 -6.45 -10.98 13.86
C GLY A 49 -7.03 -10.81 12.46
N VAL A 50 -6.35 -10.08 11.60
CA VAL A 50 -6.78 -9.89 10.22
C VAL A 50 -6.43 -11.11 9.39
N ARG A 51 -7.41 -11.60 8.62
CA ARG A 51 -7.21 -12.74 7.70
C ARG A 51 -6.94 -12.25 6.29
N ILE A 52 -5.71 -12.50 5.81
CA ILE A 52 -5.38 -12.28 4.40
C ILE A 52 -5.25 -13.64 3.72
N SER A 53 -5.91 -13.77 2.57
CA SER A 53 -5.73 -14.93 1.72
C SER A 53 -4.36 -14.87 1.05
N THR A 54 -3.45 -15.77 1.42
CA THR A 54 -2.09 -15.83 0.88
C THR A 54 -1.99 -16.69 -0.39
N ASN A 55 -3.08 -17.34 -0.79
CA ASN A 55 -3.08 -18.31 -1.88
C ASN A 55 -3.46 -17.72 -3.25
N THR A 56 -3.67 -16.41 -3.33
CA THR A 56 -4.08 -15.77 -4.58
C THR A 56 -2.85 -15.41 -5.41
N ILE A 57 -2.84 -15.83 -6.68
CA ILE A 57 -1.80 -15.43 -7.62
C ILE A 57 -2.05 -13.98 -8.01
N MET A 58 -1.08 -13.12 -7.71
CA MET A 58 -1.11 -11.71 -8.04
C MET A 58 -0.38 -11.46 -9.35
N LYS A 59 -0.91 -10.60 -10.20
CA LYS A 59 -0.22 -10.18 -11.41
C LYS A 59 0.00 -8.69 -11.43
N GLU A 60 1.11 -8.27 -12.05
CA GLU A 60 1.44 -6.86 -12.22
C GLU A 60 0.61 -6.26 -13.35
N ILE A 61 0.06 -5.07 -13.11
CA ILE A 61 -0.67 -4.31 -14.14
C ILE A 61 -0.14 -2.87 -14.23
N GLY A 62 -0.27 -2.26 -15.41
CA GLY A 62 0.08 -0.87 -15.65
C GLY A 62 -1.12 -0.07 -16.15
N PHE A 63 -1.00 1.26 -16.11
CA PHE A 63 -2.02 2.20 -16.58
C PHE A 63 -1.44 3.04 -17.70
N ASN A 64 -1.71 2.66 -18.95
CA ASN A 64 -1.19 3.34 -20.13
C ASN A 64 -1.64 4.80 -20.24
N GLN A 65 -2.83 5.12 -19.73
CA GLN A 65 -3.35 6.48 -19.71
C GLN A 65 -2.77 7.36 -18.60
N HIS A 66 -1.96 6.80 -17.72
CA HIS A 66 -1.31 7.56 -16.63
C HIS A 66 0.16 7.16 -16.51
N PRO A 67 1.04 7.66 -17.40
CA PRO A 67 2.46 7.27 -17.41
C PRO A 67 3.20 7.58 -16.11
N GLU A 68 2.87 8.69 -15.45
CA GLU A 68 3.51 9.10 -14.19
C GLU A 68 3.29 8.08 -13.08
N PHE A 69 2.06 7.59 -12.96
CA PHE A 69 1.74 6.55 -11.98
C PHE A 69 2.47 5.24 -12.32
N SER A 70 2.36 4.80 -13.57
CA SER A 70 2.95 3.54 -14.00
C SER A 70 4.48 3.52 -13.91
N LYS A 71 5.11 4.69 -14.06
CA LYS A 71 6.55 4.85 -13.92
C LYS A 71 6.99 4.81 -12.45
N SER A 72 6.15 5.30 -11.56
CA SER A 72 6.48 5.47 -10.14
C SER A 72 6.10 4.28 -9.27
N PHE A 73 5.17 3.45 -9.72
CA PHE A 73 4.62 2.36 -8.91
C PHE A 73 4.54 1.05 -9.65
N VAL A 74 4.69 -0.04 -8.88
CA VAL A 74 4.34 -1.39 -9.31
C VAL A 74 3.05 -1.77 -8.57
N LEU A 75 2.00 -2.11 -9.32
CA LEU A 75 0.74 -2.55 -8.77
C LEU A 75 0.49 -4.01 -9.13
N ASN A 76 0.26 -4.84 -8.12
CA ASN A 76 -0.10 -6.24 -8.29
C ASN A 76 -1.51 -6.47 -7.77
N CYS A 77 -2.28 -7.26 -8.49
CA CYS A 77 -3.67 -7.57 -8.13
C CYS A 77 -4.07 -8.97 -8.59
N ASP A 78 -5.15 -9.48 -8.02
CA ASP A 78 -5.74 -10.76 -8.45
C ASP A 78 -6.85 -10.57 -9.48
N ASP A 79 -7.53 -9.42 -9.45
CA ASP A 79 -8.66 -9.11 -10.35
C ASP A 79 -8.41 -7.79 -11.07
N GLU A 80 -7.84 -7.89 -12.27
CA GLU A 80 -7.50 -6.71 -13.08
C GLU A 80 -8.70 -5.83 -13.41
N PRO A 81 -9.85 -6.35 -13.87
CA PRO A 81 -11.01 -5.50 -14.13
C PRO A 81 -11.47 -4.72 -12.90
N ALA A 82 -11.47 -5.34 -11.73
CA ALA A 82 -11.86 -4.68 -10.49
C ALA A 82 -10.89 -3.54 -10.14
N ILE A 83 -9.59 -3.75 -10.33
CA ILE A 83 -8.57 -2.74 -10.07
C ILE A 83 -8.67 -1.58 -11.07
N ARG A 84 -8.88 -1.86 -12.34
CA ARG A 84 -9.01 -0.80 -13.35
C ARG A 84 -10.24 0.06 -13.12
N ASN A 85 -11.31 -0.55 -12.61
CA ASN A 85 -12.51 0.19 -12.23
C ASN A 85 -12.31 1.00 -10.95
N PHE A 86 -11.56 0.47 -9.99
CA PHE A 86 -11.30 1.11 -8.70
C PHE A 86 -10.34 2.30 -8.82
N PHE A 87 -9.23 2.13 -9.55
CA PHE A 87 -8.23 3.19 -9.75
C PHE A 87 -8.64 4.12 -10.88
N ASP A 88 -9.53 5.05 -10.58
CA ASP A 88 -9.89 6.13 -11.49
C ASP A 88 -8.75 7.16 -11.57
N ARG A 89 -8.90 8.16 -12.44
CA ARG A 89 -7.88 9.17 -12.64
C ARG A 89 -7.54 9.93 -11.37
N GLU A 90 -8.55 10.21 -10.56
CA GLU A 90 -8.35 10.94 -9.30
C GLU A 90 -7.43 10.18 -8.35
N LYS A 91 -7.64 8.87 -8.20
CA LYS A 91 -6.78 8.02 -7.36
C LYS A 91 -5.37 7.88 -7.94
N LEU A 92 -5.27 7.72 -9.25
CA LEU A 92 -3.96 7.65 -9.91
C LEU A 92 -3.17 8.95 -9.72
N ASP A 93 -3.81 10.11 -9.86
CA ASP A 93 -3.20 11.41 -9.62
C ASP A 93 -2.77 11.56 -8.15
N PHE A 94 -3.60 11.11 -7.23
CA PHE A 94 -3.30 11.15 -5.79
C PHE A 94 -2.00 10.43 -5.47
N PHE A 95 -1.84 9.21 -5.96
CA PHE A 95 -0.63 8.42 -5.70
C PHE A 95 0.58 8.91 -6.50
N ALA A 96 0.39 9.41 -7.71
CA ALA A 96 1.48 9.95 -8.51
C ALA A 96 2.21 11.10 -7.80
N GLN A 97 1.53 11.81 -6.90
CA GLN A 97 2.11 12.87 -6.08
C GLN A 97 2.77 12.34 -4.80
N ARG A 98 2.59 11.05 -4.48
CA ARG A 98 3.07 10.42 -3.24
C ARG A 98 3.93 9.20 -3.54
N LYS A 99 5.04 9.43 -4.23
CA LYS A 99 5.90 8.40 -4.82
C LYS A 99 6.58 7.47 -3.81
N GLU A 100 6.52 7.78 -2.53
CA GLU A 100 7.13 6.98 -1.46
C GLU A 100 6.14 6.04 -0.76
N ALA A 101 4.88 6.09 -1.16
CA ALA A 101 3.83 5.29 -0.52
C ALA A 101 3.92 3.82 -0.90
N GLY A 102 3.66 2.96 0.08
CA GLY A 102 3.42 1.55 -0.14
C GLY A 102 2.06 1.18 0.46
N LEU A 103 1.31 0.34 -0.24
CA LEU A 103 -0.02 -0.09 0.19
C LEU A 103 -0.20 -1.57 0.02
N GLU A 104 -0.97 -2.14 0.94
CA GLU A 104 -1.53 -3.48 0.81
C GLU A 104 -3.00 -3.40 1.20
N ALA A 105 -3.89 -3.87 0.34
CA ALA A 105 -5.32 -3.78 0.55
C ALA A 105 -6.02 -5.11 0.28
N ASP A 106 -7.03 -5.42 1.09
CA ASP A 106 -7.87 -6.59 0.92
C ASP A 106 -9.23 -6.36 1.61
N HIS A 107 -10.28 -6.09 0.84
CA HIS A 107 -11.66 -5.87 1.30
C HIS A 107 -11.81 -4.78 2.37
N THR A 108 -11.81 -5.14 3.64
CA THR A 108 -12.03 -4.22 4.76
C THR A 108 -10.74 -3.73 5.40
N PHE A 109 -9.62 -4.07 4.79
CA PHE A 109 -8.31 -3.91 5.40
C PHE A 109 -7.38 -3.13 4.47
N LEU A 110 -6.62 -2.19 5.06
CA LEU A 110 -5.63 -1.38 4.36
C LEU A 110 -4.40 -1.20 5.23
N ILE A 111 -3.24 -1.52 4.69
CA ILE A 111 -1.94 -1.17 5.29
C ILE A 111 -1.28 -0.10 4.46
N TYR A 112 -0.86 0.97 5.12
CA TYR A 112 -0.02 2.02 4.56
C TYR A 112 1.39 1.89 5.14
N ILE A 113 2.40 1.85 4.27
CA ILE A 113 3.80 1.66 4.64
C ILE A 113 4.63 2.79 4.06
N ARG A 114 5.52 3.33 4.88
CA ARG A 114 6.48 4.32 4.44
C ARG A 114 7.85 4.06 5.05
N GLU A 115 8.89 4.16 4.22
CA GLU A 115 10.27 4.14 4.66
C GLU A 115 10.66 5.50 5.23
N LEU A 116 11.37 5.49 6.34
CA LEU A 116 11.90 6.69 6.96
C LEU A 116 13.42 6.63 7.00
N ASN A 117 14.06 7.78 6.78
CA ASN A 117 15.52 7.91 6.86
C ASN A 117 16.02 7.89 8.30
N GLU A 118 15.18 8.25 9.26
CA GLU A 118 15.51 8.36 10.67
C GLU A 118 14.37 7.76 11.51
N ARG A 119 14.64 7.49 12.79
CA ARG A 119 13.60 7.06 13.73
C ARG A 119 12.50 8.12 13.83
N LEU A 120 11.26 7.65 13.84
CA LEU A 120 10.11 8.51 14.04
C LEU A 120 10.15 9.13 15.44
N LYS A 121 10.16 10.45 15.52
CA LYS A 121 10.08 11.18 16.79
C LYS A 121 8.62 11.23 17.25
N PRO A 122 8.37 11.27 18.58
CA PRO A 122 6.98 11.31 19.08
C PRO A 122 6.14 12.42 18.47
N GLU A 123 6.71 13.59 18.23
CA GLU A 123 5.99 14.71 17.61
C GLU A 123 5.62 14.49 16.14
N GLN A 124 6.25 13.53 15.47
CA GLN A 124 5.99 13.19 14.08
C GLN A 124 4.90 12.11 13.92
N ILE A 125 4.54 11.43 14.99
CA ILE A 125 3.54 10.35 14.96
C ILE A 125 2.19 10.87 14.47
N GLY A 126 1.76 12.03 14.99
CA GLY A 126 0.51 12.65 14.59
C GLY A 126 0.45 12.97 13.11
N ASP A 127 1.53 13.53 12.57
CA ASP A 127 1.63 13.85 11.14
C ASP A 127 1.58 12.61 10.26
N PHE A 128 2.25 11.55 10.70
CA PHE A 128 2.24 10.28 9.97
C PHE A 128 0.85 9.64 9.97
N LEU A 129 0.15 9.68 11.10
CA LEU A 129 -1.23 9.18 11.20
C LEU A 129 -2.16 9.97 10.28
N LYS A 130 -2.00 11.29 10.19
CA LYS A 130 -2.76 12.12 9.26
C LYS A 130 -2.50 11.74 7.81
N GLU A 131 -1.25 11.47 7.46
CA GLU A 131 -0.86 11.02 6.12
C GLU A 131 -1.54 9.69 5.78
N GLY A 132 -1.45 8.70 6.67
CA GLY A 132 -2.13 7.42 6.50
C GLY A 132 -3.64 7.57 6.39
N TYR A 133 -4.23 8.44 7.20
CA TYR A 133 -5.66 8.72 7.17
C TYR A 133 -6.08 9.38 5.85
N SER A 134 -5.25 10.26 5.28
CA SER A 134 -5.56 10.87 3.99
C SER A 134 -5.56 9.81 2.87
N VAL A 135 -4.68 8.84 2.93
CA VAL A 135 -4.68 7.69 2.01
C VAL A 135 -5.95 6.86 2.18
N PHE A 136 -6.30 6.55 3.41
CA PHE A 136 -7.53 5.82 3.73
C PHE A 136 -8.76 6.54 3.17
N THR A 137 -8.85 7.85 3.36
CA THR A 137 -9.98 8.67 2.88
C THR A 137 -10.03 8.71 1.35
N ALA A 138 -8.86 8.80 0.69
CA ALA A 138 -8.80 8.83 -0.77
C ALA A 138 -9.27 7.53 -1.41
N LEU A 139 -9.08 6.41 -0.73
CA LEU A 139 -9.47 5.08 -1.23
C LEU A 139 -10.88 4.67 -0.83
N GLY A 140 -11.35 5.19 0.26
CA GLY A 140 -12.72 4.94 0.75
C GLY A 140 -13.72 5.87 0.11
#